data_feec61f9f0e172a96e63b76b84e4b322
#
_entry.id   feec61f9f0e172a96e63b76b84e4b322
#
_cell.length_a   1.000
_cell.length_b   1.000
_cell.length_c   1.000
_cell.angle_alpha   90.00
_cell.angle_beta   90.00
_cell.angle_gamma   90.00
#
_symmetry.space_group_name_H-M   'P 1'
#
loop_
_entity.id
_entity.type
_entity.pdbx_description
1 polymer ?
#
loop_
_entity_poly.entity_id
_entity_poly.type
_entity_poly.pdbx_seq_one_letter_code
_entity_poly.pdbx_strand_id
1 'polypeptide(L)'
;MTITRHKFFSWFIVTFGLWLSNFSPVYAQLKGTIANADFNPIPIAITDFISHDSIGSKITAVVTADLERSGLFLPLNKTSFFEKISNPNKQPNFSHWAAIKTQGLVTGQVIRESDGRLRVDFRLWDVFGKQQRKGRRFYTATEHWRRVAHMIADEIYSEMTGESGYFDTRVAFIDETGPQNARIKRLAIMDQDGANLIYMSDGNELILTPRFSPKRQEITYMAYEHKQVPHVYLQQIEMGQRELIGAFNNMTIAPRFSSDGQKVIMSLLQNDGSANLYTMDLRTRTMTRITTTAAIDTSASYSPDGTKIAFSSDRSGKPQIYTMDADGSNIQRISSGEGSYSTPIWSPKGDYIAFTKQLEGQFSIGVMHPDGQGERILTTGFHNEGPTWAPNGRVLMFFRKNPGMGPKIYTIDITGRNERQLPTPNDASDPAWSPLLTLQ
;
A
#
# COMPACT_ATOMS: atom_id res chain seq x y z
N MET A 1 46.91 -13.57 78.06
CA MET A 1 46.30 -14.31 79.15
C MET A 1 44.89 -14.72 78.68
N THR A 2 44.78 -16.03 78.50
CA THR A 2 43.62 -16.91 78.43
C THR A 2 42.49 -16.65 77.43
N ILE A 3 42.46 -17.46 76.44
CA ILE A 3 41.58 -17.82 75.39
C ILE A 3 40.36 -18.51 75.91
N THR A 4 39.17 -18.26 75.33
CA THR A 4 38.12 -19.29 75.27
C THR A 4 37.39 -19.24 73.90
N ARG A 5 37.44 -20.35 73.20
CA ARG A 5 36.74 -20.69 71.95
C ARG A 5 35.26 -21.03 72.26
N HIS A 6 34.32 -20.45 71.48
CA HIS A 6 33.00 -21.03 71.33
C HIS A 6 32.76 -21.35 69.84
N LYS A 7 32.49 -22.65 69.60
CA LYS A 7 32.02 -23.22 68.35
C LYS A 7 30.55 -22.92 68.19
N PHE A 8 30.15 -22.33 67.08
CA PHE A 8 28.76 -22.32 66.64
C PHE A 8 28.60 -23.20 65.43
N PHE A 9 27.75 -24.26 65.62
CA PHE A 9 27.26 -25.13 64.58
C PHE A 9 26.18 -24.40 63.78
N SER A 10 26.38 -24.14 62.48
CA SER A 10 25.36 -23.58 61.64
C SER A 10 24.76 -24.70 60.77
N TRP A 11 23.49 -24.95 60.97
CA TRP A 11 22.68 -25.85 60.15
C TRP A 11 22.43 -25.21 58.80
N PHE A 12 22.87 -25.85 57.72
CA PHE A 12 22.50 -25.51 56.35
C PHE A 12 21.17 -26.23 56.04
N ILE A 13 20.08 -25.49 55.97
CA ILE A 13 18.84 -25.92 55.36
C ILE A 13 18.94 -25.64 53.86
N VAL A 14 19.10 -26.72 53.07
CA VAL A 14 19.00 -26.65 51.60
C VAL A 14 17.53 -26.67 51.24
N THR A 15 16.96 -25.49 50.95
CA THR A 15 15.66 -25.38 50.34
C THR A 15 15.78 -25.57 48.83
N PHE A 16 15.37 -26.75 48.35
CA PHE A 16 15.24 -27.06 46.92
C PHE A 16 14.02 -26.31 46.40
N GLY A 17 14.22 -25.09 45.88
CA GLY A 17 13.21 -24.32 45.17
C GLY A 17 12.94 -24.94 43.80
N LEU A 18 11.76 -25.55 43.65
CA LEU A 18 11.25 -25.92 42.34
C LEU A 18 11.01 -24.64 41.52
N TRP A 19 11.93 -24.38 40.59
CA TRP A 19 11.69 -23.45 39.49
C TRP A 19 10.76 -24.09 38.48
N LEU A 20 9.46 -23.84 38.60
CA LEU A 20 8.53 -24.02 37.50
C LEU A 20 8.82 -22.96 36.46
N SER A 21 9.68 -23.29 35.50
CA SER A 21 9.84 -22.49 34.27
C SER A 21 8.53 -22.60 33.49
N ASN A 22 7.73 -21.55 33.52
CA ASN A 22 6.64 -21.34 32.57
C ASN A 22 7.25 -21.23 31.18
N PHE A 23 7.36 -22.35 30.47
CA PHE A 23 7.59 -22.35 29.02
C PHE A 23 6.29 -21.83 28.38
N SER A 24 6.20 -20.51 28.20
CA SER A 24 5.28 -19.97 27.20
C SER A 24 5.79 -20.49 25.85
N PRO A 25 4.94 -21.13 25.04
CA PRO A 25 5.34 -21.52 23.70
C PRO A 25 5.70 -20.24 22.94
N VAL A 26 6.99 -20.06 22.64
CA VAL A 26 7.45 -19.04 21.70
C VAL A 26 6.93 -19.48 20.35
N TYR A 27 5.79 -18.96 19.97
CA TYR A 27 5.33 -19.06 18.59
C TYR A 27 6.37 -18.33 17.76
N ALA A 28 7.06 -19.05 16.90
CA ALA A 28 7.92 -18.47 15.88
C ALA A 28 7.05 -17.61 14.95
N GLN A 29 6.80 -16.38 15.36
CA GLN A 29 6.40 -15.35 14.40
C GLN A 29 7.54 -15.26 13.37
N LEU A 30 7.21 -15.40 12.10
CA LEU A 30 8.08 -15.04 10.98
C LEU A 30 8.36 -13.52 11.04
N LYS A 31 9.04 -13.06 12.09
CA LYS A 31 9.70 -11.76 12.18
C LYS A 31 11.08 -11.90 11.57
N GLY A 32 11.14 -12.38 10.33
CA GLY A 32 12.30 -12.16 9.48
C GLY A 32 12.15 -10.80 8.85
N THR A 33 13.15 -9.95 9.00
CA THR A 33 13.32 -8.79 8.10
C THR A 33 13.43 -9.36 6.69
N ILE A 34 12.33 -9.39 5.94
CA ILE A 34 12.20 -9.99 4.61
C ILE A 34 13.02 -9.20 3.56
N ALA A 35 13.98 -8.41 4.01
CA ALA A 35 14.79 -7.57 3.14
C ALA A 35 15.83 -8.32 2.28
N ASN A 36 16.27 -9.53 2.65
CA ASN A 36 17.42 -10.17 1.98
C ASN A 36 17.43 -11.71 1.96
N ALA A 37 16.36 -12.42 2.30
CA ALA A 37 16.37 -13.88 2.28
C ALA A 37 15.62 -14.43 1.06
N ASP A 38 16.02 -15.59 0.56
CA ASP A 38 15.22 -16.41 -0.33
C ASP A 38 13.91 -16.79 0.39
N PHE A 39 12.89 -15.97 0.19
CA PHE A 39 11.59 -16.18 0.80
C PHE A 39 10.84 -17.26 0.02
N ASN A 40 10.58 -18.38 0.68
CA ASN A 40 9.69 -19.40 0.15
C ASN A 40 8.24 -19.03 0.47
N PRO A 41 7.37 -18.85 -0.53
CA PRO A 41 5.97 -18.54 -0.29
C PRO A 41 5.29 -19.57 0.62
N ILE A 42 4.44 -19.11 1.50
CA ILE A 42 3.73 -19.92 2.50
C ILE A 42 2.69 -20.80 1.80
N PRO A 43 2.80 -22.15 1.83
CA PRO A 43 1.79 -23.03 1.26
C PRO A 43 0.47 -22.90 2.03
N ILE A 44 -0.61 -22.54 1.32
CA ILE A 44 -1.93 -22.33 1.91
C ILE A 44 -3.00 -23.06 1.10
N ALA A 45 -3.90 -23.76 1.79
CA ALA A 45 -5.07 -24.38 1.20
C ALA A 45 -6.30 -23.50 1.45
N ILE A 46 -7.03 -23.16 0.40
CA ILE A 46 -8.24 -22.35 0.47
C ILE A 46 -9.37 -23.17 -0.13
N THR A 47 -10.27 -23.65 0.73
CA THR A 47 -11.41 -24.46 0.29
C THR A 47 -12.51 -23.57 -0.27
N ASP A 48 -13.36 -24.11 -1.13
CA ASP A 48 -14.55 -23.36 -1.56
C ASP A 48 -15.43 -23.06 -0.34
N PHE A 49 -15.83 -21.81 -0.21
CA PHE A 49 -16.75 -21.38 0.82
C PHE A 49 -18.11 -21.99 0.53
N ILE A 50 -18.67 -22.69 1.52
CA ILE A 50 -19.96 -23.36 1.41
C ILE A 50 -21.05 -22.31 1.19
N SER A 51 -21.81 -22.47 0.12
CA SER A 51 -22.86 -21.52 -0.29
C SER A 51 -23.93 -22.26 -1.08
N HIS A 52 -25.17 -21.76 -1.08
CA HIS A 52 -26.24 -22.24 -1.94
C HIS A 52 -26.15 -21.72 -3.38
N ASP A 53 -25.35 -20.67 -3.60
CA ASP A 53 -25.13 -20.04 -4.90
C ASP A 53 -23.63 -19.95 -5.22
N SER A 54 -23.26 -19.26 -6.32
CA SER A 54 -21.87 -19.11 -6.76
C SER A 54 -21.05 -18.09 -5.94
N ILE A 55 -21.64 -17.41 -4.95
CA ILE A 55 -20.93 -16.34 -4.22
C ILE A 55 -19.78 -16.94 -3.39
N GLY A 56 -19.98 -18.11 -2.79
CA GLY A 56 -18.94 -18.78 -2.02
C GLY A 56 -17.68 -19.06 -2.85
N SER A 57 -17.84 -19.65 -4.03
CA SER A 57 -16.71 -19.91 -4.94
C SER A 57 -16.07 -18.62 -5.48
N LYS A 58 -16.85 -17.57 -5.72
CA LYS A 58 -16.34 -16.24 -6.13
C LYS A 58 -15.49 -15.61 -5.03
N ILE A 59 -15.93 -15.66 -3.77
CA ILE A 59 -15.15 -15.17 -2.62
C ILE A 59 -13.83 -15.95 -2.52
N THR A 60 -13.90 -17.30 -2.61
CA THR A 60 -12.70 -18.14 -2.59
C THR A 60 -11.71 -17.76 -3.70
N ALA A 61 -12.20 -17.51 -4.91
CA ALA A 61 -11.36 -17.13 -6.04
C ALA A 61 -10.62 -15.79 -5.80
N VAL A 62 -11.32 -14.79 -5.27
CA VAL A 62 -10.73 -13.47 -4.95
C VAL A 62 -9.70 -13.60 -3.82
N VAL A 63 -10.03 -14.28 -2.71
CA VAL A 63 -9.09 -14.52 -1.61
C VAL A 63 -7.83 -15.21 -2.09
N THR A 64 -8.00 -16.25 -2.93
CA THR A 64 -6.87 -17.00 -3.51
C THR A 64 -5.98 -16.09 -4.37
N ALA A 65 -6.59 -15.31 -5.26
CA ALA A 65 -5.86 -14.41 -6.16
C ALA A 65 -5.14 -13.28 -5.42
N ASP A 66 -5.74 -12.73 -4.36
CA ASP A 66 -5.12 -11.70 -3.53
C ASP A 66 -3.86 -12.23 -2.83
N LEU A 67 -3.99 -13.36 -2.16
CA LEU A 67 -2.87 -13.96 -1.43
C LEU A 67 -1.73 -14.36 -2.38
N GLU A 68 -2.06 -14.98 -3.52
CA GLU A 68 -1.08 -15.33 -4.56
C GLU A 68 -0.38 -14.08 -5.12
N ARG A 69 -1.15 -13.02 -5.39
CA ARG A 69 -0.65 -11.77 -5.94
C ARG A 69 0.35 -11.08 -5.02
N SER A 70 0.22 -11.26 -3.70
CA SER A 70 1.20 -10.72 -2.75
C SER A 70 2.60 -11.30 -2.91
N GLY A 71 2.72 -12.49 -3.54
CA GLY A 71 3.98 -13.23 -3.65
C GLY A 71 4.44 -13.90 -2.36
N LEU A 72 3.70 -13.73 -1.25
CA LEU A 72 4.04 -14.31 0.05
C LEU A 72 3.34 -15.65 0.30
N PHE A 73 2.36 -16.00 -0.51
CA PHE A 73 1.60 -17.24 -0.37
C PHE A 73 1.66 -18.06 -1.64
N LEU A 74 1.61 -19.38 -1.45
CA LEU A 74 1.47 -20.38 -2.51
C LEU A 74 0.14 -21.12 -2.30
N PRO A 75 -0.97 -20.67 -2.92
CA PRO A 75 -2.22 -21.40 -2.87
C PRO A 75 -2.07 -22.76 -3.53
N LEU A 76 -2.47 -23.82 -2.82
CA LEU A 76 -2.38 -25.18 -3.30
C LEU A 76 -3.54 -25.52 -4.25
N ASN A 77 -3.26 -26.36 -5.24
CA ASN A 77 -4.28 -26.81 -6.18
C ASN A 77 -5.36 -27.63 -5.44
N LYS A 78 -6.63 -27.30 -5.64
CA LYS A 78 -7.77 -27.96 -5.02
C LYS A 78 -7.86 -29.46 -5.33
N THR A 79 -7.30 -29.89 -6.46
CA THR A 79 -7.23 -31.31 -6.84
C THR A 79 -6.37 -32.15 -5.89
N SER A 80 -5.49 -31.52 -5.11
CA SER A 80 -4.67 -32.18 -4.08
C SER A 80 -5.37 -32.35 -2.73
N PHE A 81 -6.58 -31.83 -2.57
CA PHE A 81 -7.30 -31.86 -1.28
C PHE A 81 -7.91 -33.23 -1.03
N PHE A 82 -7.51 -33.89 0.04
CA PHE A 82 -8.03 -35.21 0.45
C PHE A 82 -9.33 -35.11 1.25
N GLU A 83 -9.65 -33.94 1.78
CA GLU A 83 -10.82 -33.73 2.64
C GLU A 83 -11.76 -32.68 2.01
N LYS A 84 -13.04 -33.03 1.90
CA LYS A 84 -14.09 -32.08 1.54
C LYS A 84 -14.68 -31.48 2.83
N ILE A 85 -14.53 -30.19 2.99
CA ILE A 85 -15.10 -29.46 4.13
C ILE A 85 -16.60 -29.27 3.94
N SER A 86 -17.40 -29.89 4.81
CA SER A 86 -18.86 -29.76 4.82
C SER A 86 -19.39 -28.84 5.93
N ASN A 87 -18.54 -28.53 6.92
CA ASN A 87 -18.84 -27.57 7.99
C ASN A 87 -17.57 -26.79 8.32
N PRO A 88 -17.50 -25.48 8.02
CA PRO A 88 -16.28 -24.67 8.22
C PRO A 88 -15.98 -24.42 9.69
N ASN A 89 -16.94 -24.65 10.59
CA ASN A 89 -16.75 -24.48 12.04
C ASN A 89 -16.27 -25.75 12.74
N LYS A 90 -16.28 -26.90 12.04
CA LYS A 90 -15.76 -28.17 12.57
C LYS A 90 -14.23 -28.19 12.36
N GLN A 91 -13.52 -28.69 13.37
CA GLN A 91 -12.08 -28.92 13.27
C GLN A 91 -11.77 -29.88 12.11
N PRO A 92 -10.87 -29.49 11.18
CA PRO A 92 -10.48 -30.33 10.05
C PRO A 92 -9.60 -31.49 10.50
N ASN A 93 -9.45 -32.49 9.65
CA ASN A 93 -8.45 -33.54 9.86
C ASN A 93 -7.07 -33.02 9.47
N PHE A 94 -6.34 -32.47 10.42
CA PHE A 94 -5.04 -31.84 10.17
C PHE A 94 -4.01 -32.77 9.52
N SER A 95 -4.09 -34.09 9.71
CA SER A 95 -3.16 -35.04 9.07
C SER A 95 -3.33 -35.07 7.54
N HIS A 96 -4.54 -34.91 7.01
CA HIS A 96 -4.78 -34.82 5.58
C HIS A 96 -4.13 -33.59 4.96
N TRP A 97 -4.21 -32.46 5.64
CA TRP A 97 -3.66 -31.18 5.19
C TRP A 97 -2.13 -31.11 5.37
N ALA A 98 -1.61 -31.69 6.44
CA ALA A 98 -0.16 -31.80 6.66
C ALA A 98 0.51 -32.71 5.60
N ALA A 99 -0.16 -33.75 5.10
CA ALA A 99 0.34 -34.64 4.07
C ALA A 99 0.64 -33.91 2.75
N ILE A 100 -0.10 -32.85 2.42
CA ILE A 100 0.15 -31.97 1.27
C ILE A 100 0.99 -30.75 1.60
N LYS A 101 1.68 -30.74 2.77
CA LYS A 101 2.59 -29.68 3.24
C LYS A 101 1.94 -28.30 3.38
N THR A 102 0.64 -28.24 3.60
CA THR A 102 -0.09 -27.00 3.86
C THR A 102 0.28 -26.45 5.24
N GLN A 103 0.60 -25.15 5.34
CA GLN A 103 0.80 -24.47 6.63
C GLN A 103 -0.51 -23.86 7.15
N GLY A 104 -1.25 -23.21 6.28
CA GLY A 104 -2.54 -22.58 6.59
C GLY A 104 -3.68 -23.23 5.81
N LEU A 105 -4.80 -23.51 6.49
CA LEU A 105 -6.04 -23.93 5.84
C LEU A 105 -7.13 -22.90 6.07
N VAL A 106 -7.77 -22.45 5.00
CA VAL A 106 -8.90 -21.52 5.03
C VAL A 106 -10.18 -22.27 4.72
N THR A 107 -11.15 -22.18 5.62
CA THR A 107 -12.51 -22.71 5.44
C THR A 107 -13.53 -21.60 5.64
N GLY A 108 -14.69 -21.68 4.98
CA GLY A 108 -15.70 -20.64 5.12
C GLY A 108 -17.09 -21.05 4.62
N GLN A 109 -18.04 -20.18 4.90
CA GLN A 109 -19.40 -20.29 4.39
C GLN A 109 -20.01 -18.93 4.10
N VAL A 110 -20.99 -18.91 3.20
CA VAL A 110 -21.81 -17.75 2.88
C VAL A 110 -23.26 -18.13 3.11
N ILE A 111 -23.95 -17.37 3.92
CA ILE A 111 -25.36 -17.55 4.23
C ILE A 111 -26.09 -16.28 3.87
N ARG A 112 -27.20 -16.42 3.18
CA ARG A 112 -28.11 -15.29 2.92
C ARG A 112 -29.06 -15.19 4.08
N GLU A 113 -29.01 -14.06 4.79
CA GLU A 113 -29.88 -13.77 5.92
C GLU A 113 -31.29 -13.40 5.44
N SER A 114 -32.26 -13.44 6.35
CA SER A 114 -33.68 -13.16 6.04
C SER A 114 -33.92 -11.70 5.58
N ASP A 115 -33.04 -10.77 5.94
CA ASP A 115 -33.06 -9.36 5.53
C ASP A 115 -32.35 -9.11 4.18
N GLY A 116 -31.91 -10.17 3.50
CA GLY A 116 -31.26 -10.11 2.19
C GLY A 116 -29.75 -9.88 2.23
N ARG A 117 -29.17 -9.57 3.39
CA ARG A 117 -27.71 -9.43 3.54
C ARG A 117 -27.02 -10.78 3.43
N LEU A 118 -25.73 -10.72 3.08
CA LEU A 118 -24.85 -11.86 3.15
C LEU A 118 -24.15 -11.88 4.52
N ARG A 119 -24.16 -13.05 5.15
CA ARG A 119 -23.25 -13.39 6.24
C ARG A 119 -22.14 -14.28 5.71
N VAL A 120 -20.90 -13.83 5.87
CA VAL A 120 -19.71 -14.58 5.46
C VAL A 120 -18.89 -14.92 6.69
N ASP A 121 -18.79 -16.21 6.99
CA ASP A 121 -17.95 -16.74 8.08
C ASP A 121 -16.70 -17.34 7.46
N PHE A 122 -15.51 -17.06 8.02
CA PHE A 122 -14.28 -17.78 7.68
C PHE A 122 -13.51 -18.22 8.91
N ARG A 123 -12.67 -19.25 8.72
CA ARG A 123 -11.70 -19.75 9.71
C ARG A 123 -10.36 -19.96 9.03
N LEU A 124 -9.32 -19.53 9.71
CA LEU A 124 -7.93 -19.84 9.38
C LEU A 124 -7.40 -20.84 10.43
N TRP A 125 -6.94 -21.97 9.96
CA TRP A 125 -6.39 -23.05 10.77
C TRP A 125 -4.88 -23.14 10.57
N ASP A 126 -4.13 -23.26 11.66
CA ASP A 126 -2.74 -23.66 11.65
C ASP A 126 -2.69 -25.20 11.58
N VAL A 127 -2.21 -25.72 10.46
CA VAL A 127 -2.21 -27.16 10.19
C VAL A 127 -1.22 -27.88 11.09
N PHE A 128 -0.03 -27.33 11.29
CA PHE A 128 1.01 -27.95 12.13
C PHE A 128 0.76 -27.71 13.61
N GLY A 129 0.26 -26.52 13.99
CA GLY A 129 -0.16 -26.20 15.35
C GLY A 129 -1.49 -26.86 15.76
N LYS A 130 -2.22 -27.46 14.80
CA LYS A 130 -3.49 -28.15 15.00
C LYS A 130 -4.54 -27.34 15.74
N GLN A 131 -4.64 -26.05 15.43
CA GLN A 131 -5.54 -25.11 16.08
C GLN A 131 -6.09 -24.06 15.12
N GLN A 132 -7.22 -23.45 15.53
CA GLN A 132 -7.72 -22.27 14.83
C GLN A 132 -6.88 -21.05 15.23
N ARG A 133 -6.31 -20.36 14.25
CA ARG A 133 -5.60 -19.08 14.45
C ARG A 133 -6.54 -17.89 14.44
N LYS A 134 -7.44 -17.85 13.47
CA LYS A 134 -8.36 -16.74 13.27
C LYS A 134 -9.73 -17.22 12.86
N GLY A 135 -10.75 -16.47 13.20
CA GLY A 135 -12.10 -16.62 12.70
C GLY A 135 -12.85 -15.33 12.80
N ARG A 136 -13.54 -14.95 11.73
CA ARG A 136 -14.38 -13.76 11.69
C ARG A 136 -15.70 -14.02 10.97
N ARG A 137 -16.62 -13.12 11.22
CA ARG A 137 -17.91 -13.05 10.58
C ARG A 137 -18.11 -11.64 10.05
N PHE A 138 -18.57 -11.55 8.80
CA PHE A 138 -18.89 -10.29 8.14
C PHE A 138 -20.36 -10.30 7.74
N TYR A 139 -20.99 -9.13 7.81
CA TYR A 139 -22.31 -8.88 7.25
C TYR A 139 -22.19 -7.80 6.20
N THR A 140 -22.80 -8.02 5.03
CA THR A 140 -22.70 -7.08 3.92
C THR A 140 -23.91 -7.17 3.01
N ALA A 141 -24.19 -6.09 2.25
CA ALA A 141 -25.10 -6.16 1.13
C ALA A 141 -24.55 -7.09 0.03
N THR A 142 -25.45 -7.69 -0.76
CA THR A 142 -25.04 -8.71 -1.74
C THR A 142 -24.03 -8.17 -2.75
N GLU A 143 -24.16 -6.93 -3.19
CA GLU A 143 -23.27 -6.26 -4.15
C GLU A 143 -21.84 -6.07 -3.64
N HIS A 144 -21.62 -6.02 -2.32
CA HIS A 144 -20.32 -5.79 -1.70
C HIS A 144 -19.57 -7.08 -1.31
N TRP A 145 -19.98 -8.24 -1.84
CA TRP A 145 -19.35 -9.54 -1.54
C TRP A 145 -17.84 -9.56 -1.82
N ARG A 146 -17.41 -8.83 -2.88
CA ARG A 146 -16.02 -8.77 -3.30
C ARG A 146 -15.15 -8.07 -2.26
N ARG A 147 -15.63 -6.97 -1.71
CA ARG A 147 -14.95 -6.28 -0.62
C ARG A 147 -14.72 -7.18 0.59
N VAL A 148 -15.71 -8.01 0.96
CA VAL A 148 -15.54 -8.99 2.04
C VAL A 148 -14.45 -10.00 1.72
N ALA A 149 -14.29 -10.41 0.46
CA ALA A 149 -13.20 -11.29 0.07
C ALA A 149 -11.82 -10.64 0.28
N HIS A 150 -11.64 -9.37 -0.11
CA HIS A 150 -10.42 -8.60 0.15
C HIS A 150 -10.13 -8.47 1.65
N MET A 151 -11.16 -8.19 2.47
CA MET A 151 -11.01 -8.11 3.93
C MET A 151 -10.59 -9.47 4.55
N ILE A 152 -11.10 -10.59 4.03
CA ILE A 152 -10.69 -11.94 4.46
C ILE A 152 -9.22 -12.17 4.08
N ALA A 153 -8.81 -11.77 2.88
CA ALA A 153 -7.42 -11.88 2.46
C ALA A 153 -6.50 -11.03 3.35
N ASP A 154 -6.91 -9.80 3.72
CA ASP A 154 -6.18 -8.93 4.66
C ASP A 154 -6.01 -9.57 6.04
N GLU A 155 -7.07 -10.18 6.58
CA GLU A 155 -7.02 -10.89 7.87
C GLU A 155 -6.06 -12.09 7.83
N ILE A 156 -6.11 -12.89 6.75
CA ILE A 156 -5.21 -14.03 6.56
C ILE A 156 -3.77 -13.55 6.41
N TYR A 157 -3.55 -12.54 5.58
CA TYR A 157 -2.24 -11.94 5.36
C TYR A 157 -1.65 -11.46 6.68
N SER A 158 -2.40 -10.66 7.42
CA SER A 158 -1.94 -10.09 8.70
C SER A 158 -1.63 -11.17 9.74
N GLU A 159 -2.50 -12.18 9.86
CA GLU A 159 -2.33 -13.27 10.84
C GLU A 159 -1.11 -14.14 10.55
N MET A 160 -0.79 -14.37 9.26
CA MET A 160 0.29 -15.27 8.87
C MET A 160 1.64 -14.56 8.68
N THR A 161 1.64 -13.27 8.37
CA THR A 161 2.89 -12.51 8.11
C THR A 161 3.26 -11.56 9.24
N GLY A 162 2.30 -11.17 10.08
CA GLY A 162 2.47 -10.12 11.08
C GLY A 162 2.45 -8.70 10.52
N GLU A 163 2.27 -8.52 9.21
CA GLU A 163 2.15 -7.24 8.54
C GLU A 163 0.68 -6.93 8.23
N SER A 164 0.30 -5.66 8.17
CA SER A 164 -1.05 -5.27 7.74
C SER A 164 -1.31 -5.70 6.31
N GLY A 165 -2.55 -6.11 6.01
CA GLY A 165 -3.00 -6.35 4.65
C GLY A 165 -3.13 -5.05 3.85
N TYR A 166 -3.44 -5.18 2.55
CA TYR A 166 -3.59 -4.04 1.63
C TYR A 166 -4.58 -4.33 0.49
N PHE A 167 -5.36 -5.39 0.61
CA PHE A 167 -6.25 -5.83 -0.48
C PHE A 167 -7.58 -5.08 -0.50
N ASP A 168 -8.14 -4.70 0.67
CA ASP A 168 -9.36 -3.87 0.73
C ASP A 168 -9.01 -2.40 0.45
N THR A 169 -8.52 -2.13 -0.77
CA THR A 169 -8.07 -0.81 -1.24
C THR A 169 -8.49 -0.55 -2.68
N ARG A 170 -8.40 0.72 -3.08
CA ARG A 170 -8.68 1.18 -4.44
C ARG A 170 -7.44 1.81 -5.07
N VAL A 171 -7.45 1.90 -6.38
CA VAL A 171 -6.45 2.59 -7.20
C VAL A 171 -7.15 3.64 -8.04
N ALA A 172 -6.76 4.90 -7.89
CA ALA A 172 -7.11 5.94 -8.84
C ALA A 172 -6.00 6.05 -9.89
N PHE A 173 -6.35 6.27 -11.14
CA PHE A 173 -5.39 6.39 -12.24
C PHE A 173 -6.00 7.19 -13.39
N ILE A 174 -5.14 7.55 -14.34
CA ILE A 174 -5.56 8.18 -15.59
C ILE A 174 -5.66 7.10 -16.66
N ASP A 175 -6.89 6.81 -17.07
CA ASP A 175 -7.20 5.95 -18.22
C ASP A 175 -7.01 6.73 -19.51
N GLU A 176 -6.19 6.22 -20.42
CA GLU A 176 -5.81 6.91 -21.65
C GLU A 176 -6.27 6.16 -22.89
N THR A 177 -7.04 6.82 -23.74
CA THR A 177 -7.52 6.29 -25.01
C THR A 177 -7.20 7.21 -26.17
N GLY A 178 -7.40 6.76 -27.41
CA GLY A 178 -7.16 7.54 -28.61
C GLY A 178 -5.69 7.59 -29.08
N PRO A 179 -5.42 8.19 -30.23
CA PRO A 179 -4.09 8.24 -30.82
C PRO A 179 -3.14 9.14 -30.00
N GLN A 180 -1.84 8.94 -30.14
CA GLN A 180 -0.82 9.61 -29.32
C GLN A 180 -0.89 11.15 -29.36
N ASN A 181 -1.31 11.72 -30.49
CA ASN A 181 -1.44 13.18 -30.70
C ASN A 181 -2.80 13.75 -30.27
N ALA A 182 -3.74 12.89 -29.87
CA ALA A 182 -5.09 13.29 -29.44
C ALA A 182 -5.60 12.34 -28.33
N ARG A 183 -4.80 12.18 -27.26
CA ARG A 183 -5.15 11.36 -26.10
C ARG A 183 -6.33 11.94 -25.34
N ILE A 184 -7.30 11.08 -25.08
CA ILE A 184 -8.38 11.35 -24.13
C ILE A 184 -7.95 10.75 -22.79
N LYS A 185 -7.91 11.57 -21.75
CA LYS A 185 -7.52 11.20 -20.39
C LYS A 185 -8.70 11.28 -19.45
N ARG A 186 -9.04 10.17 -18.81
CA ARG A 186 -10.15 10.09 -17.86
C ARG A 186 -9.64 9.68 -16.50
N LEU A 187 -10.14 10.33 -15.47
CA LEU A 187 -9.95 9.86 -14.11
C LEU A 187 -10.79 8.60 -13.89
N ALA A 188 -10.16 7.54 -13.48
CA ALA A 188 -10.76 6.24 -13.21
C ALA A 188 -10.35 5.72 -11.84
N ILE A 189 -11.21 4.94 -11.21
CA ILE A 189 -10.98 4.25 -9.94
C ILE A 189 -11.38 2.80 -10.10
N MET A 190 -10.62 1.89 -9.53
CA MET A 190 -10.91 0.45 -9.50
C MET A 190 -10.40 -0.17 -8.19
N ASP A 191 -10.80 -1.39 -7.88
CA ASP A 191 -10.16 -2.18 -6.83
C ASP A 191 -8.68 -2.44 -7.17
N GLN A 192 -7.86 -2.70 -6.18
CA GLN A 192 -6.41 -2.89 -6.38
C GLN A 192 -6.06 -4.07 -7.32
N ASP A 193 -7.01 -4.92 -7.63
CA ASP A 193 -6.86 -6.06 -8.54
C ASP A 193 -7.45 -5.84 -9.95
N GLY A 194 -7.92 -4.62 -10.24
CA GLY A 194 -8.45 -4.22 -11.53
C GLY A 194 -9.96 -4.39 -11.69
N ALA A 195 -10.67 -4.89 -10.66
CA ALA A 195 -12.12 -5.04 -10.70
C ALA A 195 -12.85 -3.73 -10.36
N ASN A 196 -14.17 -3.71 -10.56
CA ASN A 196 -15.07 -2.61 -10.17
C ASN A 196 -14.64 -1.24 -10.71
N LEU A 197 -14.20 -1.19 -11.97
CA LEU A 197 -13.79 0.06 -12.64
C LEU A 197 -14.95 1.05 -12.72
N ILE A 198 -14.69 2.28 -12.26
CA ILE A 198 -15.61 3.42 -12.35
C ILE A 198 -14.85 4.59 -12.95
N TYR A 199 -15.47 5.28 -13.94
CA TYR A 199 -14.96 6.54 -14.46
C TYR A 199 -15.50 7.71 -13.65
N MET A 200 -14.63 8.56 -13.16
CA MET A 200 -14.95 9.75 -12.37
C MET A 200 -14.98 11.02 -13.23
N SER A 201 -14.59 10.91 -14.50
CA SER A 201 -14.65 11.98 -15.50
C SER A 201 -15.00 11.44 -16.89
N ASP A 202 -15.50 12.30 -17.76
CA ASP A 202 -15.94 11.97 -19.13
C ASP A 202 -14.81 12.09 -20.19
N GLY A 203 -13.68 12.72 -19.84
CA GLY A 203 -12.55 12.94 -20.74
C GLY A 203 -12.57 14.26 -21.50
N ASN A 204 -13.49 15.18 -21.21
CA ASN A 204 -13.56 16.51 -21.79
C ASN A 204 -12.46 17.45 -21.25
N GLU A 205 -11.92 17.13 -20.07
CA GLU A 205 -10.86 17.87 -19.41
C GLU A 205 -9.57 17.06 -19.42
N LEU A 206 -8.43 17.74 -19.51
CA LEU A 206 -7.13 17.09 -19.27
C LEU A 206 -6.92 16.94 -17.76
N ILE A 207 -7.09 15.74 -17.25
CA ILE A 207 -6.88 15.41 -15.84
C ILE A 207 -5.52 14.77 -15.63
N LEU A 208 -4.83 15.15 -14.55
CA LEU A 208 -3.48 14.70 -14.21
C LEU A 208 -3.34 14.48 -12.69
N THR A 209 -2.41 13.62 -12.34
CA THR A 209 -1.86 13.45 -10.98
C THR A 209 -2.91 13.28 -9.87
N PRO A 210 -3.82 12.31 -9.96
CA PRO A 210 -4.73 12.02 -8.86
C PRO A 210 -3.94 11.58 -7.62
N ARG A 211 -4.39 11.97 -6.42
CA ARG A 211 -3.77 11.57 -5.15
C ARG A 211 -4.85 11.34 -4.09
N PHE A 212 -4.80 10.20 -3.42
CA PHE A 212 -5.70 9.90 -2.31
C PHE A 212 -5.39 10.69 -1.05
N SER A 213 -6.44 11.05 -0.33
CA SER A 213 -6.34 11.44 1.07
C SER A 213 -5.89 10.23 1.92
N PRO A 214 -4.95 10.40 2.87
CA PRO A 214 -4.54 9.30 3.74
C PRO A 214 -5.59 8.90 4.78
N LYS A 215 -6.65 9.71 4.95
CA LYS A 215 -7.67 9.53 6.00
C LYS A 215 -9.08 9.30 5.49
N ARG A 216 -9.37 9.68 4.24
CA ARG A 216 -10.73 9.67 3.69
C ARG A 216 -10.74 9.11 2.28
N GLN A 217 -11.92 8.67 1.82
CA GLN A 217 -12.15 8.29 0.43
C GLN A 217 -12.36 9.54 -0.44
N GLU A 218 -11.32 10.36 -0.50
CA GLU A 218 -11.24 11.61 -1.24
C GLU A 218 -9.95 11.61 -2.06
N ILE A 219 -10.00 12.26 -3.20
CA ILE A 219 -8.83 12.46 -4.06
C ILE A 219 -8.66 13.94 -4.40
N THR A 220 -7.42 14.39 -4.52
CA THR A 220 -7.09 15.63 -5.21
C THR A 220 -6.54 15.29 -6.60
N TYR A 221 -6.77 16.16 -7.55
CA TYR A 221 -6.19 16.08 -8.89
C TYR A 221 -6.14 17.45 -9.54
N MET A 222 -5.39 17.54 -10.62
CA MET A 222 -5.36 18.70 -11.49
C MET A 222 -6.24 18.46 -12.70
N ALA A 223 -6.98 19.49 -13.11
CA ALA A 223 -7.71 19.51 -14.37
C ALA A 223 -7.47 20.82 -15.13
N TYR A 224 -7.37 20.72 -16.45
CA TYR A 224 -7.28 21.86 -17.35
C TYR A 224 -8.62 22.00 -18.06
N GLU A 225 -9.44 22.91 -17.58
CA GLU A 225 -10.69 23.29 -18.24
C GLU A 225 -10.38 24.14 -19.46
N HIS A 226 -10.92 23.78 -20.62
CA HIS A 226 -10.72 24.51 -21.88
C HIS A 226 -9.25 24.77 -22.23
N LYS A 227 -8.32 23.93 -21.71
CA LYS A 227 -6.86 23.96 -21.96
C LYS A 227 -6.11 25.24 -21.56
N GLN A 228 -6.63 26.05 -20.64
CA GLN A 228 -6.03 27.34 -20.34
C GLN A 228 -5.43 27.47 -18.95
N VAL A 229 -6.16 27.15 -17.89
CA VAL A 229 -5.71 27.36 -16.52
C VAL A 229 -5.80 26.06 -15.73
N PRO A 230 -4.74 25.66 -15.02
CA PRO A 230 -4.82 24.48 -14.15
C PRO A 230 -5.67 24.79 -12.92
N HIS A 231 -6.61 23.92 -12.68
CA HIS A 231 -7.45 23.91 -11.49
C HIS A 231 -7.10 22.72 -10.63
N VAL A 232 -7.11 22.90 -9.30
CA VAL A 232 -6.97 21.81 -8.34
C VAL A 232 -8.34 21.50 -7.75
N TYR A 233 -8.73 20.24 -7.87
CA TYR A 233 -9.99 19.74 -7.36
C TYR A 233 -9.80 18.80 -6.20
N LEU A 234 -10.75 18.82 -5.29
CA LEU A 234 -11.01 17.81 -4.27
C LEU A 234 -12.31 17.09 -4.67
N GLN A 235 -12.27 15.76 -4.74
CA GLN A 235 -13.45 14.97 -5.09
C GLN A 235 -13.66 13.84 -4.10
N GLN A 236 -14.89 13.73 -3.60
CA GLN A 236 -15.33 12.60 -2.79
C GLN A 236 -15.72 11.44 -3.70
N ILE A 237 -15.19 10.25 -3.41
CA ILE A 237 -15.35 9.10 -4.30
C ILE A 237 -16.78 8.55 -4.26
N GLU A 238 -17.33 8.35 -3.06
CA GLU A 238 -18.63 7.71 -2.89
C GLU A 238 -19.80 8.58 -3.40
N MET A 239 -19.72 9.88 -3.16
CA MET A 239 -20.78 10.83 -3.56
C MET A 239 -20.53 11.47 -4.92
N GLY A 240 -19.33 11.32 -5.48
CA GLY A 240 -18.95 11.97 -6.74
C GLY A 240 -18.87 13.51 -6.66
N GLN A 241 -19.05 14.09 -5.48
CA GLN A 241 -19.00 15.55 -5.30
C GLN A 241 -17.59 16.08 -5.54
N ARG A 242 -17.50 17.07 -6.42
CA ARG A 242 -16.28 17.73 -6.84
C ARG A 242 -16.28 19.19 -6.35
N GLU A 243 -15.20 19.60 -5.71
CA GLU A 243 -15.01 20.95 -5.21
C GLU A 243 -13.73 21.56 -5.79
N LEU A 244 -13.81 22.77 -6.35
CA LEU A 244 -12.65 23.55 -6.76
C LEU A 244 -11.95 24.10 -5.51
N ILE A 245 -10.73 23.65 -5.24
CA ILE A 245 -9.96 24.13 -4.08
C ILE A 245 -8.97 25.25 -4.44
N GLY A 246 -8.61 25.39 -5.73
CA GLY A 246 -7.78 26.51 -6.19
C GLY A 246 -7.70 26.57 -7.70
N ALA A 247 -7.68 27.80 -8.21
CA ALA A 247 -7.33 28.14 -9.60
C ALA A 247 -6.05 28.95 -9.58
N PHE A 248 -5.01 28.47 -10.25
CA PHE A 248 -3.69 29.08 -10.21
C PHE A 248 -3.31 29.56 -11.62
N ASN A 249 -3.03 30.85 -11.77
CA ASN A 249 -2.64 31.42 -13.05
C ASN A 249 -1.31 30.85 -13.59
N ASN A 250 -0.51 30.26 -12.73
CA ASN A 250 0.74 29.60 -13.04
C ASN A 250 0.59 28.08 -12.91
N MET A 251 1.40 27.31 -13.65
CA MET A 251 1.35 25.86 -13.63
C MET A 251 1.52 25.34 -12.20
N THR A 252 0.60 24.49 -11.79
CA THR A 252 0.63 23.77 -10.51
C THR A 252 1.10 22.35 -10.78
N ILE A 253 1.88 21.76 -9.87
CA ILE A 253 2.36 20.39 -10.02
C ILE A 253 1.97 19.59 -8.77
N ALA A 254 1.29 18.46 -9.00
CA ALA A 254 1.08 17.35 -8.07
C ALA A 254 0.60 17.74 -6.65
N PRO A 255 -0.63 18.21 -6.48
CA PRO A 255 -1.19 18.43 -5.15
C PRO A 255 -1.24 17.12 -4.36
N ARG A 256 -0.68 17.11 -3.13
CA ARG A 256 -0.70 15.95 -2.22
C ARG A 256 -1.18 16.34 -0.84
N PHE A 257 -1.93 15.47 -0.20
CA PHE A 257 -2.39 15.70 1.17
C PHE A 257 -1.25 15.66 2.18
N SER A 258 -1.42 16.41 3.25
CA SER A 258 -0.68 16.20 4.50
C SER A 258 -1.09 14.88 5.14
N SER A 259 -0.28 14.36 6.06
CA SER A 259 -0.52 13.07 6.72
C SER A 259 -1.82 13.01 7.52
N ASP A 260 -2.30 14.15 8.02
CA ASP A 260 -3.57 14.30 8.72
C ASP A 260 -4.77 14.54 7.77
N GLY A 261 -4.51 14.79 6.47
CA GLY A 261 -5.53 15.06 5.46
C GLY A 261 -6.16 16.44 5.56
N GLN A 262 -5.62 17.38 6.37
CA GLN A 262 -6.20 18.72 6.55
C GLN A 262 -5.62 19.76 5.59
N LYS A 263 -4.46 19.50 5.03
CA LYS A 263 -3.76 20.38 4.09
C LYS A 263 -3.42 19.65 2.80
N VAL A 264 -3.17 20.41 1.75
CA VAL A 264 -2.49 19.94 0.55
C VAL A 264 -1.21 20.72 0.36
N ILE A 265 -0.16 20.04 -0.11
CA ILE A 265 1.08 20.65 -0.55
C ILE A 265 1.17 20.55 -2.08
N MET A 266 1.60 21.62 -2.73
CA MET A 266 1.70 21.70 -4.18
C MET A 266 2.86 22.60 -4.59
N SER A 267 3.32 22.49 -5.83
CA SER A 267 4.33 23.36 -6.40
C SER A 267 3.67 24.38 -7.31
N LEU A 268 4.00 25.65 -7.14
CA LEU A 268 3.55 26.72 -8.02
C LEU A 268 4.73 27.31 -8.80
N LEU A 269 4.59 27.32 -10.12
CA LEU A 269 5.56 27.97 -11.01
C LEU A 269 5.45 29.50 -10.81
N GLN A 270 6.58 30.18 -10.70
CA GLN A 270 6.67 31.61 -10.56
C GLN A 270 6.95 32.28 -11.92
N ASN A 271 6.76 33.59 -11.99
CA ASN A 271 7.02 34.36 -13.24
C ASN A 271 8.49 34.38 -13.65
N ASP A 272 9.40 34.15 -12.72
CA ASP A 272 10.85 34.06 -12.96
C ASP A 272 11.31 32.66 -13.42
N GLY A 273 10.38 31.73 -13.58
CA GLY A 273 10.65 30.36 -13.98
C GLY A 273 11.00 29.40 -12.82
N SER A 274 11.14 29.91 -11.61
CA SER A 274 11.29 29.05 -10.43
C SER A 274 9.96 28.36 -10.07
N ALA A 275 10.02 27.25 -9.33
CA ALA A 275 8.84 26.63 -8.76
C ALA A 275 9.04 26.44 -7.25
N ASN A 276 8.07 26.87 -6.49
CA ASN A 276 8.16 26.80 -5.02
C ASN A 276 7.01 25.99 -4.43
N LEU A 277 7.28 25.41 -3.26
CA LEU A 277 6.30 24.62 -2.51
C LEU A 277 5.40 25.54 -1.70
N TYR A 278 4.11 25.25 -1.78
CA TYR A 278 3.05 25.91 -1.00
C TYR A 278 2.18 24.87 -0.32
N THR A 279 1.75 25.15 0.89
CA THR A 279 0.69 24.41 1.56
C THR A 279 -0.60 25.22 1.54
N MET A 280 -1.73 24.53 1.44
CA MET A 280 -3.06 25.13 1.57
C MET A 280 -3.85 24.36 2.64
N ASP A 281 -4.38 25.06 3.62
CA ASP A 281 -5.35 24.52 4.56
C ASP A 281 -6.69 24.30 3.83
N LEU A 282 -7.23 23.09 3.84
CA LEU A 282 -8.42 22.73 3.09
C LEU A 282 -9.71 23.36 3.63
N ARG A 283 -9.74 23.72 4.92
CA ARG A 283 -10.88 24.34 5.56
C ARG A 283 -10.90 25.86 5.38
N THR A 284 -9.76 26.51 5.62
CA THR A 284 -9.66 27.99 5.59
C THR A 284 -9.27 28.53 4.22
N ARG A 285 -8.77 27.67 3.32
CA ARG A 285 -8.19 28.03 2.01
C ARG A 285 -6.95 28.93 2.11
N THR A 286 -6.38 29.05 3.29
CA THR A 286 -5.17 29.84 3.51
C THR A 286 -3.97 29.13 2.91
N MET A 287 -3.22 29.86 2.07
CA MET A 287 -1.98 29.39 1.46
C MET A 287 -0.77 29.90 2.22
N THR A 288 0.22 29.04 2.40
CA THR A 288 1.51 29.39 3.00
C THR A 288 2.63 28.90 2.07
N ARG A 289 3.53 29.81 1.69
CA ARG A 289 4.74 29.48 0.91
C ARG A 289 5.75 28.83 1.84
N ILE A 290 6.29 27.67 1.45
CA ILE A 290 7.23 26.87 2.25
C ILE A 290 8.66 27.03 1.76
N THR A 291 8.89 27.10 0.44
CA THR A 291 10.23 27.36 -0.12
C THR A 291 10.28 28.69 -0.86
N THR A 292 11.45 29.34 -0.86
CA THR A 292 11.66 30.70 -1.40
C THR A 292 12.92 30.79 -2.27
N THR A 293 13.26 29.72 -2.97
CA THR A 293 14.48 29.65 -3.80
C THR A 293 14.17 29.97 -5.26
N ALA A 294 15.22 30.27 -6.03
CA ALA A 294 15.14 30.38 -7.49
C ALA A 294 15.17 29.01 -8.19
N ALA A 295 15.15 27.92 -7.43
CA ALA A 295 15.15 26.56 -7.93
C ALA A 295 13.73 26.09 -8.31
N ILE A 296 13.68 24.92 -8.96
CA ILE A 296 12.43 24.22 -9.26
C ILE A 296 12.20 23.16 -8.17
N ASP A 297 11.43 23.53 -7.15
CA ASP A 297 11.04 22.65 -6.05
C ASP A 297 9.68 21.99 -6.38
N THR A 298 9.65 20.64 -6.48
CA THR A 298 8.47 19.92 -6.95
C THR A 298 8.21 18.61 -6.21
N SER A 299 7.04 18.03 -6.47
CA SER A 299 6.69 16.65 -6.08
C SER A 299 6.82 16.37 -4.58
N ALA A 300 6.43 17.32 -3.75
CA ALA A 300 6.52 17.20 -2.30
C ALA A 300 5.65 16.09 -1.73
N SER A 301 6.13 15.40 -0.70
CA SER A 301 5.45 14.34 0.03
C SER A 301 5.74 14.45 1.53
N TYR A 302 4.69 14.50 2.35
CA TYR A 302 4.84 14.46 3.81
C TYR A 302 5.30 13.09 4.31
N SER A 303 6.08 13.08 5.38
CA SER A 303 6.28 11.89 6.21
C SER A 303 4.97 11.46 6.88
N PRO A 304 4.79 10.17 7.23
CA PRO A 304 3.52 9.70 7.81
C PRO A 304 3.19 10.34 9.17
N ASP A 305 4.19 10.80 9.93
CA ASP A 305 4.02 11.56 11.17
C ASP A 305 3.76 13.07 10.95
N GLY A 306 3.88 13.53 9.68
CA GLY A 306 3.65 14.92 9.29
C GLY A 306 4.76 15.89 9.67
N THR A 307 5.87 15.44 10.25
CA THR A 307 6.95 16.30 10.73
C THR A 307 7.93 16.73 9.66
N LYS A 308 8.04 15.96 8.57
CA LYS A 308 8.99 16.21 7.49
C LYS A 308 8.30 16.19 6.11
N ILE A 309 8.98 16.79 5.15
CA ILE A 309 8.61 16.81 3.72
C ILE A 309 9.81 16.34 2.91
N ALA A 310 9.60 15.36 2.02
CA ALA A 310 10.55 15.02 0.96
C ALA A 310 10.11 15.70 -0.33
N PHE A 311 11.03 16.23 -1.10
CA PHE A 311 10.73 16.91 -2.36
C PHE A 311 11.89 16.81 -3.35
N SER A 312 11.62 17.04 -4.64
CA SER A 312 12.62 17.16 -5.68
C SER A 312 13.01 18.61 -5.88
N SER A 313 14.30 18.90 -6.05
CA SER A 313 14.82 20.24 -6.30
C SER A 313 16.07 20.20 -7.19
N ASP A 314 16.17 21.14 -8.12
CA ASP A 314 17.35 21.32 -8.97
C ASP A 314 18.37 22.34 -8.42
N ARG A 315 18.21 22.77 -7.17
CA ARG A 315 19.09 23.78 -6.50
C ARG A 315 20.58 23.42 -6.50
N SER A 316 20.93 22.16 -6.74
CA SER A 316 22.32 21.68 -6.90
C SER A 316 22.70 21.43 -8.36
N GLY A 317 21.96 21.97 -9.32
CA GLY A 317 22.21 21.88 -10.77
C GLY A 317 21.44 20.77 -11.49
N LYS A 318 21.13 19.66 -10.81
CA LYS A 318 20.27 18.57 -11.32
C LYS A 318 19.17 18.28 -10.31
N PRO A 319 17.99 17.81 -10.74
CA PRO A 319 16.96 17.35 -9.82
C PRO A 319 17.49 16.29 -8.85
N GLN A 320 17.37 16.56 -7.57
CA GLN A 320 17.80 15.69 -6.46
C GLN A 320 16.70 15.64 -5.41
N ILE A 321 16.72 14.62 -4.55
CA ILE A 321 15.78 14.52 -3.44
C ILE A 321 16.35 15.21 -2.20
N TYR A 322 15.52 16.07 -1.64
CA TYR A 322 15.76 16.78 -0.40
C TYR A 322 14.69 16.42 0.64
N THR A 323 15.04 16.54 1.89
CA THR A 323 14.11 16.55 3.01
C THR A 323 14.20 17.88 3.74
N MET A 324 13.12 18.29 4.38
CA MET A 324 13.03 19.45 5.26
C MET A 324 12.01 19.20 6.37
N ASP A 325 12.00 20.02 7.39
CA ASP A 325 10.93 20.02 8.36
C ASP A 325 9.64 20.58 7.75
N ALA A 326 8.48 20.25 8.33
CA ALA A 326 7.18 20.62 7.74
C ALA A 326 6.95 22.14 7.64
N ASP A 327 7.72 22.94 8.40
CA ASP A 327 7.71 24.40 8.36
C ASP A 327 8.64 25.01 7.28
N GLY A 328 9.39 24.17 6.56
CA GLY A 328 10.34 24.57 5.52
C GLY A 328 11.78 24.74 6.01
N SER A 329 12.05 24.55 7.30
CA SER A 329 13.40 24.61 7.86
C SER A 329 14.21 23.34 7.64
N ASN A 330 15.51 23.36 7.97
CA ASN A 330 16.40 22.19 7.99
C ASN A 330 16.47 21.42 6.67
N ILE A 331 16.57 22.12 5.54
CA ILE A 331 16.65 21.52 4.20
C ILE A 331 17.96 20.75 4.05
N GLN A 332 17.87 19.47 3.69
CA GLN A 332 19.02 18.58 3.47
C GLN A 332 18.83 17.77 2.18
N ARG A 333 19.87 17.66 1.37
CA ARG A 333 19.92 16.74 0.24
C ARG A 333 20.17 15.34 0.76
N ILE A 334 19.34 14.36 0.34
CA ILE A 334 19.45 12.95 0.74
C ILE A 334 19.90 12.04 -0.41
N SER A 335 19.61 12.38 -1.67
CA SER A 335 20.12 11.61 -2.81
C SER A 335 21.57 11.99 -3.12
N SER A 336 22.45 11.00 -3.23
CA SER A 336 23.90 11.20 -3.45
C SER A 336 24.46 10.51 -4.71
N GLY A 337 23.65 9.63 -5.34
CA GLY A 337 24.08 8.89 -6.52
C GLY A 337 24.11 9.73 -7.81
N GLU A 338 24.59 9.12 -8.88
CA GLU A 338 24.59 9.72 -10.22
C GLU A 338 23.17 9.80 -10.77
N GLY A 339 22.96 10.71 -11.76
CA GLY A 339 21.69 10.93 -12.43
C GLY A 339 20.81 11.98 -11.76
N SER A 340 19.56 12.02 -12.18
CA SER A 340 18.52 12.89 -11.65
C SER A 340 17.50 12.08 -10.86
N TYR A 341 16.99 12.67 -9.79
CA TYR A 341 16.00 12.03 -8.90
C TYR A 341 14.75 12.90 -8.83
N SER A 342 13.59 12.27 -8.94
CA SER A 342 12.30 12.96 -8.94
C SER A 342 11.21 12.14 -8.24
N THR A 343 10.04 12.74 -8.09
CA THR A 343 8.80 12.12 -7.55
C THR A 343 8.98 11.35 -6.23
N PRO A 344 9.68 11.93 -5.20
CA PRO A 344 9.83 11.25 -3.94
C PRO A 344 8.47 11.04 -3.26
N ILE A 345 8.30 9.86 -2.63
CA ILE A 345 7.13 9.56 -1.81
C ILE A 345 7.52 8.75 -0.59
N TRP A 346 7.14 9.25 0.59
CA TRP A 346 7.33 8.56 1.85
C TRP A 346 6.51 7.28 1.92
N SER A 347 7.13 6.22 2.42
CA SER A 347 6.41 5.00 2.79
C SER A 347 5.44 5.28 3.95
N PRO A 348 4.29 4.60 4.00
CA PRO A 348 3.36 4.72 5.13
C PRO A 348 3.96 4.31 6.48
N LYS A 349 5.04 3.53 6.48
CA LYS A 349 5.81 3.15 7.69
C LYS A 349 6.86 4.19 8.09
N GLY A 350 7.20 5.14 7.21
CA GLY A 350 8.23 6.15 7.45
C GLY A 350 9.67 5.67 7.29
N ASP A 351 9.87 4.40 6.95
CA ASP A 351 11.17 3.73 6.87
C ASP A 351 11.88 3.92 5.53
N TYR A 352 11.13 4.23 4.46
CA TYR A 352 11.66 4.45 3.13
C TYR A 352 11.05 5.68 2.44
N ILE A 353 11.80 6.22 1.46
CA ILE A 353 11.33 7.14 0.44
C ILE A 353 11.52 6.43 -0.90
N ALA A 354 10.41 6.22 -1.63
CA ALA A 354 10.47 5.75 -3.01
C ALA A 354 10.67 6.94 -3.95
N PHE A 355 11.31 6.71 -5.09
CA PHE A 355 11.66 7.76 -6.06
C PHE A 355 11.74 7.22 -7.48
N THR A 356 11.70 8.14 -8.44
CA THR A 356 12.11 7.92 -9.82
C THR A 356 13.54 8.41 -10.02
N LYS A 357 14.42 7.59 -10.58
CA LYS A 357 15.79 7.94 -10.96
C LYS A 357 15.95 7.87 -12.46
N GLN A 358 16.49 8.94 -13.04
CA GLN A 358 16.89 8.99 -14.46
C GLN A 358 18.41 8.96 -14.56
N LEU A 359 18.92 7.96 -15.26
CA LEU A 359 20.35 7.82 -15.56
C LEU A 359 20.51 7.20 -16.95
N GLU A 360 21.38 7.78 -17.79
CA GLU A 360 21.71 7.27 -19.13
C GLU A 360 20.48 6.98 -20.02
N GLY A 361 19.45 7.82 -19.92
CA GLY A 361 18.21 7.68 -20.71
C GLY A 361 17.25 6.62 -20.22
N GLN A 362 17.57 5.94 -19.12
CA GLN A 362 16.68 4.98 -18.46
C GLN A 362 16.02 5.58 -17.22
N PHE A 363 14.83 5.10 -16.91
CA PHE A 363 14.08 5.49 -15.72
C PHE A 363 13.89 4.29 -14.80
N SER A 364 14.23 4.47 -13.55
CA SER A 364 14.18 3.44 -12.52
C SER A 364 13.28 3.84 -11.38
N ILE A 365 12.57 2.88 -10.80
CA ILE A 365 11.93 3.04 -9.51
C ILE A 365 12.90 2.50 -8.46
N GLY A 366 13.20 3.32 -7.44
CA GLY A 366 14.08 2.96 -6.35
C GLY A 366 13.51 3.37 -4.99
N VAL A 367 14.18 2.92 -3.94
CA VAL A 367 13.89 3.27 -2.54
C VAL A 367 15.20 3.60 -1.82
N MET A 368 15.13 4.49 -0.85
CA MET A 368 16.22 4.79 0.09
C MET A 368 15.65 5.06 1.48
N HIS A 369 16.45 4.96 2.51
CA HIS A 369 16.07 5.42 3.84
C HIS A 369 15.94 6.97 3.88
N PRO A 370 15.19 7.53 4.83
CA PRO A 370 14.99 8.98 4.94
C PRO A 370 16.28 9.80 5.14
N ASP A 371 17.34 9.17 5.59
CA ASP A 371 18.69 9.75 5.73
C ASP A 371 19.53 9.65 4.43
N GLY A 372 18.96 9.07 3.37
CA GLY A 372 19.60 8.86 2.09
C GLY A 372 20.45 7.60 1.98
N GLN A 373 20.59 6.83 3.06
CA GLN A 373 21.33 5.57 3.03
C GLN A 373 20.52 4.44 2.39
N GLY A 374 21.20 3.35 2.02
CA GLY A 374 20.54 2.13 1.55
C GLY A 374 19.77 2.30 0.24
N GLU A 375 20.21 3.18 -0.65
CA GLU A 375 19.61 3.30 -1.98
C GLU A 375 19.60 1.95 -2.70
N ARG A 376 18.44 1.55 -3.18
CA ARG A 376 18.24 0.34 -3.98
C ARG A 376 17.33 0.64 -5.16
N ILE A 377 17.75 0.22 -6.35
CA ILE A 377 16.90 0.22 -7.54
C ILE A 377 16.08 -1.08 -7.52
N LEU A 378 14.77 -0.95 -7.63
CA LEU A 378 13.84 -2.07 -7.66
C LEU A 378 13.60 -2.57 -9.08
N THR A 379 13.44 -1.63 -10.03
CA THR A 379 13.22 -1.95 -11.44
C THR A 379 13.67 -0.79 -12.33
N THR A 380 14.12 -1.12 -13.54
CA THR A 380 14.58 -0.16 -14.55
C THR A 380 13.84 -0.40 -15.87
N GLY A 381 13.58 0.65 -16.62
CA GLY A 381 12.93 0.57 -17.92
C GLY A 381 13.12 1.84 -18.75
N PHE A 382 12.53 1.85 -19.95
CA PHE A 382 12.60 3.01 -20.83
C PHE A 382 11.96 4.25 -20.18
N HIS A 383 10.81 4.10 -19.52
CA HIS A 383 10.16 5.18 -18.78
C HIS A 383 9.31 4.59 -17.67
N ASN A 384 9.85 4.52 -16.45
CA ASN A 384 9.15 4.17 -15.24
C ASN A 384 8.98 5.43 -14.38
N GLU A 385 7.78 5.74 -13.91
CA GLU A 385 7.55 6.97 -13.16
C GLU A 385 6.36 6.86 -12.19
N GLY A 386 6.26 7.86 -11.28
CA GLY A 386 5.13 8.08 -10.41
C GLY A 386 4.88 6.98 -9.39
N PRO A 387 5.88 6.59 -8.57
CA PRO A 387 5.66 5.56 -7.56
C PRO A 387 4.61 5.99 -6.54
N THR A 388 3.80 5.03 -6.10
CA THR A 388 2.87 5.15 -4.99
C THR A 388 2.91 3.88 -4.14
N TRP A 389 2.70 4.01 -2.83
CA TRP A 389 2.76 2.90 -1.89
C TRP A 389 1.40 2.27 -1.64
N ALA A 390 1.36 0.94 -1.51
CA ALA A 390 0.30 0.27 -0.79
C ALA A 390 0.30 0.70 0.68
N PRO A 391 -0.86 0.73 1.36
CA PRO A 391 -0.94 1.27 2.74
C PRO A 391 -0.10 0.51 3.76
N ASN A 392 0.30 -0.73 3.49
CA ASN A 392 1.19 -1.49 4.36
C ASN A 392 2.69 -1.19 4.14
N GLY A 393 3.05 -0.33 3.18
CA GLY A 393 4.44 0.05 2.90
C GLY A 393 5.31 -1.08 2.35
N ARG A 394 4.71 -2.13 1.77
CA ARG A 394 5.44 -3.26 1.22
C ARG A 394 5.45 -3.29 -0.31
N VAL A 395 4.37 -2.89 -0.94
CA VAL A 395 4.21 -2.93 -2.39
C VAL A 395 4.20 -1.52 -2.93
N LEU A 396 4.91 -1.31 -4.03
CA LEU A 396 4.89 -0.09 -4.82
C LEU A 396 4.08 -0.31 -6.09
N MET A 397 3.40 0.74 -6.54
CA MET A 397 2.75 0.81 -7.84
C MET A 397 3.36 1.98 -8.60
N PHE A 398 3.53 1.83 -9.91
CA PHE A 398 4.10 2.85 -10.80
C PHE A 398 3.57 2.64 -12.21
N PHE A 399 3.74 3.60 -13.10
CA PHE A 399 3.48 3.34 -14.50
C PHE A 399 4.78 3.16 -15.30
N ARG A 400 4.70 2.33 -16.33
CA ARG A 400 5.76 2.07 -17.30
C ARG A 400 5.26 2.35 -18.70
N LYS A 401 6.05 3.08 -19.46
CA LYS A 401 5.85 3.27 -20.91
C LYS A 401 7.04 2.67 -21.66
N ASN A 402 6.78 1.75 -22.55
CA ASN A 402 7.79 1.20 -23.46
C ASN A 402 7.78 1.93 -24.81
N PRO A 403 8.87 1.89 -25.59
CA PRO A 403 8.92 2.50 -26.91
C PRO A 403 7.77 2.04 -27.80
N GLY A 404 7.04 2.97 -28.41
CA GLY A 404 5.92 2.67 -29.32
C GLY A 404 4.64 2.17 -28.63
N MET A 405 4.64 2.02 -27.30
CA MET A 405 3.47 1.56 -26.52
C MET A 405 2.93 2.68 -25.64
N GLY A 406 1.65 2.55 -25.25
CA GLY A 406 1.07 3.42 -24.21
C GLY A 406 1.52 2.98 -22.80
N PRO A 407 1.31 3.84 -21.81
CA PRO A 407 1.67 3.54 -20.43
C PRO A 407 0.79 2.41 -19.84
N LYS A 408 1.37 1.60 -18.97
CA LYS A 408 0.68 0.55 -18.20
C LYS A 408 1.10 0.64 -16.74
N ILE A 409 0.19 0.25 -15.85
CA ILE A 409 0.45 0.25 -14.41
C ILE A 409 1.08 -1.09 -14.01
N TYR A 410 2.10 -1.00 -13.16
CA TYR A 410 2.81 -2.16 -12.60
C TYR A 410 2.85 -2.06 -11.08
N THR A 411 2.93 -3.20 -10.44
CA THR A 411 3.24 -3.32 -9.00
C THR A 411 4.55 -4.08 -8.82
N ILE A 412 5.30 -3.75 -7.77
CA ILE A 412 6.54 -4.42 -7.40
C ILE A 412 6.67 -4.46 -5.87
N ASP A 413 7.16 -5.56 -5.33
CA ASP A 413 7.48 -5.67 -3.91
C ASP A 413 8.73 -4.82 -3.58
N ILE A 414 8.83 -4.33 -2.34
CA ILE A 414 9.97 -3.55 -1.86
C ILE A 414 11.31 -4.29 -1.98
N THR A 415 11.29 -5.60 -2.14
CA THR A 415 12.50 -6.40 -2.41
C THR A 415 12.95 -6.36 -3.87
N GLY A 416 12.19 -5.71 -4.77
CA GLY A 416 12.42 -5.72 -6.21
C GLY A 416 11.93 -6.98 -6.92
N ARG A 417 11.19 -7.84 -6.21
CA ARG A 417 10.60 -9.07 -6.76
C ARG A 417 9.11 -8.90 -7.02
N ASN A 418 8.49 -9.92 -7.60
CA ASN A 418 7.05 -10.01 -7.83
C ASN A 418 6.50 -8.80 -8.62
N GLU A 419 7.28 -8.33 -9.62
CA GLU A 419 6.79 -7.30 -10.53
C GLU A 419 5.65 -7.84 -11.38
N ARG A 420 4.52 -7.13 -11.43
CA ARG A 420 3.32 -7.54 -12.18
C ARG A 420 2.66 -6.34 -12.84
N GLN A 421 2.15 -6.54 -14.04
CA GLN A 421 1.27 -5.56 -14.67
C GLN A 421 -0.13 -5.68 -14.09
N LEU A 422 -0.74 -4.54 -13.75
CA LEU A 422 -2.12 -4.45 -13.31
C LEU A 422 -3.05 -4.52 -14.54
N PRO A 423 -4.15 -5.28 -14.49
CA PRO A 423 -5.09 -5.35 -15.61
C PRO A 423 -5.89 -4.03 -15.69
N THR A 424 -5.57 -3.22 -16.68
CA THR A 424 -6.31 -2.01 -17.03
C THR A 424 -6.93 -2.16 -18.42
N PRO A 425 -8.14 -1.63 -18.67
CA PRO A 425 -8.81 -1.81 -19.96
C PRO A 425 -8.07 -1.15 -21.11
N ASN A 426 -7.45 -0.02 -20.85
CA ASN A 426 -6.73 0.81 -21.82
C ASN A 426 -5.28 1.09 -21.37
N ASP A 427 -4.64 2.07 -21.97
CA ASP A 427 -3.41 2.65 -21.43
C ASP A 427 -3.71 3.35 -20.12
N ALA A 428 -2.76 3.33 -19.17
CA ALA A 428 -2.99 3.83 -17.83
C ALA A 428 -1.73 4.46 -17.24
N SER A 429 -1.87 5.67 -16.70
CA SER A 429 -0.77 6.42 -16.08
C SER A 429 -1.17 7.02 -14.71
N ASP A 430 -0.22 7.64 -14.03
CA ASP A 430 -0.39 8.39 -12.78
C ASP A 430 -1.16 7.62 -11.68
N PRO A 431 -0.77 6.39 -11.32
CA PRO A 431 -1.48 5.63 -10.30
C PRO A 431 -1.38 6.30 -8.92
N ALA A 432 -2.45 6.19 -8.15
CA ALA A 432 -2.50 6.53 -6.74
C ALA A 432 -3.21 5.42 -5.96
N TRP A 433 -2.55 4.91 -4.93
CA TRP A 433 -3.10 3.87 -4.07
C TRP A 433 -3.85 4.48 -2.90
N SER A 434 -5.04 3.98 -2.59
CA SER A 434 -5.85 4.45 -1.45
C SER A 434 -5.32 3.91 -0.12
N PRO A 435 -5.70 4.52 1.02
CA PRO A 435 -5.66 3.83 2.30
C PRO A 435 -6.62 2.63 2.29
N LEU A 436 -6.54 1.77 3.31
CA LEU A 436 -7.55 0.73 3.54
C LEU A 436 -8.94 1.35 3.63
N LEU A 437 -9.92 0.68 3.05
CA LEU A 437 -11.31 1.12 3.14
C LEU A 437 -11.81 0.92 4.57
N THR A 438 -12.30 1.99 5.20
CA THR A 438 -12.89 1.89 6.54
C THR A 438 -14.18 1.07 6.49
N LEU A 439 -14.41 0.24 7.50
CA LEU A 439 -15.72 -0.39 7.73
C LEU A 439 -16.73 0.72 8.00
N GLN A 440 -17.72 0.85 7.13
CA GLN A 440 -18.92 1.64 7.40
C GLN A 440 -19.93 0.85 8.20
#